data_c4838618a9688465bba9f5c1c7652c3a
#
_entry.id   c4838618a9688465bba9f5c1c7652c3a
#
_cell.length_a   1.000
_cell.length_b   1.000
_cell.length_c   1.000
_cell.angle_alpha   90.00
_cell.angle_beta   90.00
_cell.angle_gamma   90.00
#
_symmetry.space_group_name_H-M   'P 1'
#
loop_
_entity.id
_entity.type
_entity.pdbx_description
1 polymer ?
#
loop_
_entity_poly.entity_id
_entity_poly.type
_entity_poly.pdbx_seq_one_letter_code
_entity_poly.pdbx_strand_id
1 'polypeptide(L)'
;MSVLCCLGVVQPASLLRLVTNKFWKKLPLVTLNLRLYESQQQEEKSKPIGRYPIPYKKDLPFDILELMEEIEKKTGFLPNVFKVLSHRPLEFRAFFAYYNVICNKKTGQLSRADKELIILVTSLANRCSYSVVVHSALYRVFSKNPVLSDQVCINWRKSDLPAREKAMLEFALAISQADDITDDHFKKLEVHGFNQEDAWDIAAISAFYAMSNRLAHFVNLVPNKEFYLMGRTNDVKDIRSEPAAPEI
;
A
#
# COMPACT_ATOMS: atom_id res chain seq x y z
N MET A 1 12.17 -8.05 -13.54
CA MET A 1 11.28 -9.14 -13.09
C MET A 1 11.04 -9.01 -11.58
N SER A 2 10.17 -8.18 -11.07
CA SER A 2 9.56 -8.46 -9.76
C SER A 2 9.09 -7.29 -8.88
N VAL A 3 8.50 -6.25 -9.47
CA VAL A 3 7.47 -5.47 -8.75
C VAL A 3 6.26 -6.38 -8.43
N LEU A 4 6.25 -7.55 -8.97
CA LEU A 4 5.18 -8.52 -9.11
C LEU A 4 5.04 -9.54 -7.98
N CYS A 5 6.05 -9.71 -7.12
CA CYS A 5 5.91 -10.58 -5.96
C CYS A 5 5.07 -9.99 -4.83
N CYS A 6 4.71 -8.70 -4.90
CA CYS A 6 3.95 -8.04 -3.83
C CYS A 6 2.44 -8.23 -3.91
N LEU A 7 1.93 -8.65 -5.05
CA LEU A 7 0.49 -8.74 -5.28
C LEU A 7 0.13 -10.18 -5.65
N GLY A 8 0.07 -11.02 -4.63
CA GLY A 8 -0.51 -12.35 -4.75
C GLY A 8 -1.97 -12.24 -5.22
N VAL A 9 -2.32 -13.02 -6.22
CA VAL A 9 -3.60 -13.02 -6.92
C VAL A 9 -4.74 -13.33 -5.95
N VAL A 10 -5.66 -12.39 -5.78
CA VAL A 10 -7.04 -12.70 -5.38
C VAL A 10 -7.93 -12.34 -6.56
N GLN A 11 -8.60 -13.33 -7.16
CA GLN A 11 -9.50 -13.12 -8.29
C GLN A 11 -10.78 -12.40 -7.86
N PRO A 12 -11.18 -11.31 -8.51
CA PRO A 12 -12.47 -10.67 -8.27
C PRO A 12 -13.52 -11.18 -9.29
N ALA A 13 -13.87 -12.46 -9.26
CA ALA A 13 -14.82 -13.00 -10.23
C ALA A 13 -16.25 -13.24 -9.68
N SER A 14 -16.58 -12.90 -8.43
CA SER A 14 -17.85 -13.31 -7.83
C SER A 14 -18.83 -12.22 -7.41
N LEU A 15 -18.51 -10.93 -7.55
CA LEU A 15 -19.37 -9.83 -7.06
C LEU A 15 -20.35 -9.23 -8.08
N LEU A 16 -20.31 -9.63 -9.33
CA LEU A 16 -21.18 -9.05 -10.39
C LEU A 16 -22.49 -9.82 -10.64
N ARG A 17 -22.81 -10.87 -9.90
CA ARG A 17 -24.01 -11.71 -10.16
C ARG A 17 -25.23 -11.45 -9.27
N LEU A 18 -25.23 -10.51 -8.35
CA LEU A 18 -26.33 -10.34 -7.38
C LEU A 18 -27.27 -9.15 -7.61
N VAL A 19 -27.13 -8.39 -8.70
CA VAL A 19 -27.96 -7.18 -8.93
C VAL A 19 -28.88 -7.29 -10.15
N THR A 20 -29.30 -8.49 -10.54
CA THR A 20 -30.30 -8.65 -11.61
C THR A 20 -31.62 -9.21 -11.13
N ASN A 21 -32.12 -8.77 -9.99
CA ASN A 21 -33.45 -9.19 -9.56
C ASN A 21 -34.47 -8.10 -9.91
N LYS A 22 -35.43 -8.44 -10.80
CA LYS A 22 -36.52 -7.59 -11.33
C LYS A 22 -37.36 -6.87 -10.26
N PHE A 23 -37.19 -7.21 -8.99
CA PHE A 23 -37.98 -6.67 -7.87
C PHE A 23 -37.60 -5.23 -7.48
N TRP A 24 -36.34 -4.80 -7.72
CA TRP A 24 -35.85 -3.47 -7.30
C TRP A 24 -36.19 -2.33 -8.25
N LYS A 25 -36.77 -2.61 -9.42
CA LYS A 25 -37.10 -1.58 -10.45
C LYS A 25 -38.35 -0.73 -10.15
N LYS A 26 -39.07 -0.96 -9.05
CA LYS A 26 -40.35 -0.30 -8.75
C LYS A 26 -40.34 0.71 -7.61
N LEU A 27 -39.22 1.02 -6.99
CA LEU A 27 -39.15 1.99 -5.89
C LEU A 27 -38.48 3.28 -6.36
N PRO A 28 -39.15 4.44 -6.32
CA PRO A 28 -38.61 5.73 -6.76
C PRO A 28 -37.33 6.14 -6.03
N LEU A 29 -37.22 5.79 -4.75
CA LEU A 29 -36.01 6.02 -3.92
C LEU A 29 -34.78 5.24 -4.39
N VAL A 30 -34.95 4.02 -4.88
CA VAL A 30 -33.86 3.20 -5.41
C VAL A 30 -33.32 3.75 -6.70
N THR A 31 -34.20 4.30 -7.56
CA THR A 31 -33.80 4.92 -8.83
C THR A 31 -33.05 6.23 -8.59
N LEU A 32 -33.44 7.01 -7.57
CA LEU A 32 -32.73 8.23 -7.17
C LEU A 32 -31.34 7.91 -6.61
N ASN A 33 -31.24 6.91 -5.74
CA ASN A 33 -29.95 6.49 -5.19
C ASN A 33 -29.01 5.90 -6.24
N LEU A 34 -29.53 5.16 -7.23
CA LEU A 34 -28.72 4.67 -8.35
C LEU A 34 -28.23 5.82 -9.24
N ARG A 35 -29.06 6.81 -9.53
CA ARG A 35 -28.64 8.01 -10.29
C ARG A 35 -27.61 8.84 -9.54
N LEU A 36 -27.77 9.02 -8.24
CA LEU A 36 -26.77 9.69 -7.39
C LEU A 36 -25.46 8.91 -7.32
N TYR A 37 -25.53 7.59 -7.23
CA TYR A 37 -24.35 6.72 -7.27
C TYR A 37 -23.66 6.77 -8.63
N GLU A 38 -24.39 6.72 -9.73
CA GLU A 38 -23.86 6.85 -11.10
C GLU A 38 -23.28 8.25 -11.34
N SER A 39 -23.91 9.33 -10.86
CA SER A 39 -23.37 10.68 -10.97
C SER A 39 -22.10 10.87 -10.14
N GLN A 40 -22.04 10.30 -8.92
CA GLN A 40 -20.83 10.30 -8.12
C GLN A 40 -19.70 9.50 -8.77
N GLN A 41 -19.99 8.37 -9.41
CA GLN A 41 -19.04 7.58 -10.19
C GLN A 41 -18.52 8.35 -11.41
N GLN A 42 -19.36 9.15 -12.07
CA GLN A 42 -18.96 10.01 -13.20
C GLN A 42 -18.11 11.20 -12.74
N GLU A 43 -18.44 11.85 -11.62
CA GLU A 43 -17.61 12.91 -11.01
C GLU A 43 -16.26 12.37 -10.54
N GLU A 44 -16.21 11.17 -9.97
CA GLU A 44 -14.95 10.54 -9.56
C GLU A 44 -14.06 10.15 -10.73
N LYS A 45 -14.65 9.78 -11.89
CA LYS A 45 -13.88 9.54 -13.12
C LYS A 45 -13.24 10.81 -13.68
N SER A 46 -13.74 11.99 -13.30
CA SER A 46 -13.22 13.28 -13.76
C SER A 46 -12.14 13.88 -12.86
N LYS A 47 -11.96 13.37 -11.64
CA LYS A 47 -10.92 13.90 -10.73
C LYS A 47 -9.54 13.45 -11.19
N PRO A 48 -8.60 14.41 -11.33
CA PRO A 48 -7.24 14.07 -11.72
C PRO A 48 -6.56 13.20 -10.66
N ILE A 49 -5.85 12.16 -11.08
CA ILE A 49 -5.11 11.24 -10.20
C ILE A 49 -3.73 11.76 -9.79
N GLY A 50 -3.35 12.92 -10.33
CA GLY A 50 -2.10 13.61 -10.04
C GLY A 50 -2.11 15.01 -10.64
N ARG A 51 -1.08 15.79 -10.31
CA ARG A 51 -0.94 17.19 -10.76
C ARG A 51 -0.60 17.32 -12.25
N TYR A 52 0.12 16.34 -12.79
CA TYR A 52 0.59 16.35 -14.16
C TYR A 52 -0.32 15.52 -15.09
N PRO A 53 -0.42 15.91 -16.38
CA PRO A 53 -1.13 15.10 -17.36
C PRO A 53 -0.54 13.68 -17.46
N ILE A 54 -1.43 12.71 -17.57
CA ILE A 54 -1.01 11.31 -17.79
C ILE A 54 -0.69 11.15 -19.28
N PRO A 55 0.49 10.66 -19.66
CA PRO A 55 0.81 10.37 -21.05
C PRO A 55 -0.14 9.35 -21.67
N TYR A 56 -0.44 9.51 -22.97
CA TYR A 56 -1.17 8.47 -23.68
C TYR A 56 -0.30 7.22 -23.84
N LYS A 57 -0.91 6.04 -23.79
CA LYS A 57 -0.18 4.76 -23.97
C LYS A 57 0.70 4.74 -25.21
N LYS A 58 0.24 5.31 -26.34
CA LYS A 58 0.98 5.40 -27.61
C LYS A 58 2.26 6.24 -27.54
N ASP A 59 2.36 7.14 -26.57
CA ASP A 59 3.50 8.06 -26.40
C ASP A 59 4.52 7.54 -25.36
N LEU A 60 4.22 6.42 -24.73
CA LEU A 60 5.12 5.80 -23.76
C LEU A 60 6.20 4.94 -24.43
N PRO A 61 7.43 4.93 -23.91
CA PRO A 61 8.45 3.96 -24.31
C PRO A 61 7.95 2.53 -24.11
N PHE A 62 8.32 1.63 -25.04
CA PHE A 62 7.83 0.26 -25.09
C PHE A 62 8.05 -0.51 -23.77
N ASP A 63 9.24 -0.40 -23.18
CA ASP A 63 9.60 -1.06 -21.90
C ASP A 63 8.75 -0.61 -20.72
N ILE A 64 8.36 0.67 -20.70
CA ILE A 64 7.46 1.21 -19.66
C ILE A 64 6.04 0.70 -19.88
N LEU A 65 5.58 0.71 -21.11
CA LEU A 65 4.26 0.19 -21.47
C LEU A 65 4.14 -1.29 -21.12
N GLU A 66 5.12 -2.11 -21.52
CA GLU A 66 5.18 -3.54 -21.21
C GLU A 66 5.13 -3.80 -19.70
N LEU A 67 5.93 -3.06 -18.91
CA LEU A 67 5.90 -3.17 -17.45
C LEU A 67 4.52 -2.81 -16.87
N MET A 68 3.89 -1.73 -17.35
CA MET A 68 2.58 -1.31 -16.88
C MET A 68 1.50 -2.35 -17.21
N GLU A 69 1.51 -2.92 -18.40
CA GLU A 69 0.58 -3.97 -18.82
C GLU A 69 0.79 -5.28 -18.05
N GLU A 70 2.04 -5.64 -17.79
CA GLU A 70 2.36 -6.79 -16.94
C GLU A 70 1.81 -6.61 -15.52
N ILE A 71 1.97 -5.42 -14.94
CA ILE A 71 1.44 -5.11 -13.61
C ILE A 71 -0.09 -5.15 -13.63
N GLU A 72 -0.73 -4.47 -14.56
CA GLU A 72 -2.19 -4.44 -14.69
C GLU A 72 -2.78 -5.86 -14.83
N LYS A 73 -2.15 -6.70 -15.64
CA LYS A 73 -2.53 -8.11 -15.81
C LYS A 73 -2.42 -8.93 -14.52
N LYS A 74 -1.39 -8.68 -13.70
CA LYS A 74 -1.13 -9.45 -12.48
C LYS A 74 -1.95 -8.98 -11.28
N THR A 75 -2.27 -7.69 -11.22
CA THR A 75 -2.96 -7.09 -10.06
C THR A 75 -4.44 -6.88 -10.29
N GLY A 76 -4.88 -6.94 -11.55
CA GLY A 76 -6.25 -6.61 -11.95
C GLY A 76 -6.51 -5.11 -12.14
N PHE A 77 -5.55 -4.25 -11.83
CA PHE A 77 -5.58 -2.80 -12.06
C PHE A 77 -4.17 -2.23 -12.13
N LEU A 78 -4.00 -1.04 -12.70
CA LEU A 78 -2.72 -0.35 -12.73
C LEU A 78 -2.64 0.69 -11.60
N PRO A 79 -1.72 0.55 -10.63
CA PRO A 79 -1.55 1.55 -9.58
C PRO A 79 -1.21 2.94 -10.14
N ASN A 80 -1.84 3.97 -9.58
CA ASN A 80 -1.74 5.33 -10.10
C ASN A 80 -0.31 5.90 -10.11
N VAL A 81 0.58 5.41 -9.25
CA VAL A 81 1.99 5.81 -9.25
C VAL A 81 2.67 5.52 -10.59
N PHE A 82 2.35 4.41 -11.25
CA PHE A 82 2.91 4.09 -12.57
C PHE A 82 2.42 5.09 -13.62
N LYS A 83 1.13 5.43 -13.60
CA LYS A 83 0.56 6.40 -14.52
C LYS A 83 1.15 7.79 -14.32
N VAL A 84 1.24 8.24 -13.06
CA VAL A 84 1.69 9.60 -12.74
C VAL A 84 3.19 9.78 -12.98
N LEU A 85 4.03 8.78 -12.65
CA LEU A 85 5.48 8.90 -12.84
C LEU A 85 5.92 8.65 -14.29
N SER A 86 5.07 8.06 -15.14
CA SER A 86 5.44 7.72 -16.51
C SER A 86 5.69 8.94 -17.42
N HIS A 87 5.28 10.16 -17.01
CA HIS A 87 5.59 11.39 -17.76
C HIS A 87 7.10 11.74 -17.73
N ARG A 88 7.87 11.08 -16.87
CA ARG A 88 9.34 11.24 -16.74
C ARG A 88 10.03 9.88 -16.95
N PRO A 89 10.14 9.37 -18.18
CA PRO A 89 10.56 7.99 -18.45
C PRO A 89 11.90 7.59 -17.84
N LEU A 90 12.90 8.46 -17.84
CA LEU A 90 14.22 8.16 -17.26
C LEU A 90 14.14 8.04 -15.74
N GLU A 91 13.43 8.96 -15.08
CA GLU A 91 13.25 8.95 -13.64
C GLU A 91 12.36 7.78 -13.20
N PHE A 92 11.34 7.45 -13.99
CA PHE A 92 10.51 6.25 -13.80
C PHE A 92 11.36 4.97 -13.72
N ARG A 93 12.25 4.78 -14.69
CA ARG A 93 13.15 3.60 -14.71
C ARG A 93 14.05 3.56 -13.48
N ALA A 94 14.71 4.67 -13.15
CA ALA A 94 15.60 4.75 -12.00
C ALA A 94 14.85 4.49 -10.68
N PHE A 95 13.65 5.08 -10.52
CA PHE A 95 12.80 4.90 -9.35
C PHE A 95 12.42 3.44 -9.14
N PHE A 96 11.87 2.79 -10.16
CA PHE A 96 11.43 1.40 -10.03
C PHE A 96 12.60 0.40 -10.04
N ALA A 97 13.73 0.71 -10.67
CA ALA A 97 14.95 -0.09 -10.55
C ALA A 97 15.46 -0.10 -9.11
N TYR A 98 15.57 1.06 -8.47
CA TYR A 98 16.02 1.14 -7.08
C TYR A 98 15.01 0.49 -6.12
N TYR A 99 13.71 0.76 -6.30
CA TYR A 99 12.66 0.07 -5.56
C TYR A 99 12.82 -1.46 -5.62
N ASN A 100 13.05 -2.01 -6.80
CA ASN A 100 13.22 -3.46 -6.99
C ASN A 100 14.42 -4.00 -6.21
N VAL A 101 15.53 -3.27 -6.21
CA VAL A 101 16.75 -3.70 -5.51
C VAL A 101 16.52 -3.75 -4.01
N ILE A 102 15.93 -2.73 -3.41
CA ILE A 102 15.79 -2.64 -1.94
C ILE A 102 14.56 -3.39 -1.40
N CYS A 103 13.40 -3.26 -2.05
CA CYS A 103 12.16 -3.84 -1.53
C CYS A 103 11.96 -5.30 -1.93
N ASN A 104 12.45 -5.72 -3.12
CA ASN A 104 12.28 -7.09 -3.61
C ASN A 104 13.49 -8.00 -3.37
N LYS A 105 14.51 -7.52 -2.66
CA LYS A 105 15.65 -8.32 -2.20
C LYS A 105 15.15 -9.54 -1.42
N LYS A 106 15.64 -10.72 -1.79
CA LYS A 106 15.28 -12.01 -1.16
C LYS A 106 16.25 -12.45 -0.06
N THR A 107 17.39 -11.76 0.05
CA THR A 107 18.41 -11.99 1.08
C THR A 107 18.18 -11.07 2.26
N GLY A 108 18.76 -11.42 3.43
CA GLY A 108 18.57 -10.69 4.69
C GLY A 108 17.40 -11.25 5.50
N GLN A 109 17.22 -10.72 6.70
CA GLN A 109 16.25 -11.23 7.68
C GLN A 109 14.89 -10.51 7.60
N LEU A 110 14.79 -9.41 6.81
CA LEU A 110 13.53 -8.68 6.68
C LEU A 110 12.54 -9.46 5.83
N SER A 111 11.45 -9.88 6.44
CA SER A 111 10.31 -10.46 5.73
C SER A 111 9.61 -9.42 4.82
N ARG A 112 8.73 -9.86 3.94
CA ARG A 112 7.89 -8.93 3.15
C ARG A 112 7.02 -8.08 4.06
N ALA A 113 6.47 -8.65 5.13
CA ALA A 113 5.67 -7.91 6.09
C ALA A 113 6.51 -6.85 6.81
N ASP A 114 7.75 -7.15 7.21
CA ASP A 114 8.66 -6.15 7.80
C ASP A 114 8.91 -4.98 6.86
N LYS A 115 9.20 -5.24 5.60
CA LYS A 115 9.43 -4.19 4.60
C LYS A 115 8.20 -3.30 4.40
N GLU A 116 7.02 -3.90 4.25
CA GLU A 116 5.78 -3.13 4.13
C GLU A 116 5.46 -2.33 5.41
N LEU A 117 5.80 -2.87 6.57
CA LEU A 117 5.63 -2.21 7.85
C LEU A 117 6.55 -0.98 8.00
N ILE A 118 7.83 -1.10 7.61
CA ILE A 118 8.77 0.03 7.53
C ILE A 118 8.21 1.12 6.64
N ILE A 119 7.77 0.75 5.44
CA ILE A 119 7.21 1.69 4.45
C ILE A 119 5.95 2.37 5.00
N LEU A 120 5.04 1.61 5.59
CA LEU A 120 3.80 2.11 6.15
C LEU A 120 4.07 3.15 7.24
N VAL A 121 4.91 2.83 8.22
CA VAL A 121 5.18 3.74 9.35
C VAL A 121 5.97 4.97 8.93
N THR A 122 6.93 4.83 8.02
CA THR A 122 7.62 5.97 7.39
C THR A 122 6.62 6.88 6.67
N SER A 123 5.67 6.30 5.93
CA SER A 123 4.65 7.06 5.18
C SER A 123 3.63 7.74 6.09
N LEU A 124 3.29 7.12 7.23
CA LEU A 124 2.46 7.74 8.28
C LEU A 124 3.15 8.97 8.88
N ALA A 125 4.43 8.86 9.23
CA ALA A 125 5.21 9.97 9.76
C ALA A 125 5.33 11.12 8.76
N ASN A 126 5.48 10.81 7.48
CA ASN A 126 5.52 11.77 6.38
C ASN A 126 4.13 12.23 5.91
N ARG A 127 3.03 11.76 6.51
CA ARG A 127 1.64 12.11 6.18
C ARG A 127 1.27 11.86 4.72
N CYS A 128 1.86 10.85 4.08
CA CYS A 128 1.64 10.54 2.68
C CYS A 128 0.42 9.63 2.51
N SER A 129 -0.75 10.20 2.25
CA SER A 129 -2.01 9.47 2.12
C SER A 129 -1.96 8.38 1.04
N TYR A 130 -1.30 8.64 -0.09
CA TYR A 130 -1.14 7.63 -1.15
C TYR A 130 -0.44 6.38 -0.61
N SER A 131 0.78 6.56 -0.07
CA SER A 131 1.59 5.45 0.41
C SER A 131 0.98 4.75 1.62
N VAL A 132 0.33 5.50 2.53
CA VAL A 132 -0.38 4.90 3.67
C VAL A 132 -1.48 3.95 3.19
N VAL A 133 -2.30 4.35 2.23
CA VAL A 133 -3.38 3.50 1.68
C VAL A 133 -2.79 2.27 0.99
N VAL A 134 -1.78 2.44 0.14
CA VAL A 134 -1.16 1.33 -0.60
C VAL A 134 -0.48 0.35 0.35
N HIS A 135 0.38 0.85 1.24
CA HIS A 135 1.22 -0.03 2.06
C HIS A 135 0.50 -0.60 3.29
N SER A 136 -0.58 0.03 3.77
CA SER A 136 -1.49 -0.63 4.72
C SER A 136 -2.20 -1.81 4.08
N ALA A 137 -2.58 -1.71 2.81
CA ALA A 137 -3.15 -2.83 2.05
C ALA A 137 -2.16 -3.97 1.87
N LEU A 138 -0.94 -3.65 1.44
CA LEU A 138 0.11 -4.66 1.26
C LEU A 138 0.53 -5.30 2.59
N TYR A 139 0.61 -4.51 3.66
CA TYR A 139 0.88 -5.05 5.00
C TYR A 139 -0.25 -5.99 5.46
N ARG A 140 -1.53 -5.67 5.22
CA ARG A 140 -2.64 -6.62 5.47
C ARG A 140 -2.45 -7.95 4.77
N VAL A 141 -2.04 -7.91 3.49
CA VAL A 141 -1.82 -9.10 2.67
C VAL A 141 -0.65 -9.94 3.19
N PHE A 142 0.49 -9.31 3.49
CA PHE A 142 1.70 -10.04 3.86
C PHE A 142 1.74 -10.46 5.33
N SER A 143 1.19 -9.67 6.24
CA SER A 143 1.04 -10.04 7.65
C SER A 143 -0.11 -11.02 7.89
N LYS A 144 -1.07 -11.09 6.96
CA LYS A 144 -2.34 -11.83 7.12
C LYS A 144 -3.13 -11.38 8.35
N ASN A 145 -2.92 -10.16 8.79
CA ASN A 145 -3.54 -9.59 9.98
C ASN A 145 -4.08 -8.17 9.68
N PRO A 146 -5.32 -8.04 9.21
CA PRO A 146 -5.92 -6.76 8.90
C PRO A 146 -6.12 -5.88 10.14
N VAL A 147 -6.42 -6.47 11.29
CA VAL A 147 -6.60 -5.74 12.55
C VAL A 147 -5.30 -5.07 12.98
N LEU A 148 -4.18 -5.79 12.94
CA LEU A 148 -2.87 -5.23 13.27
C LEU A 148 -2.50 -4.07 12.34
N SER A 149 -2.80 -4.19 11.04
CA SER A 149 -2.57 -3.10 10.09
C SER A 149 -3.36 -1.84 10.46
N ASP A 150 -4.61 -1.98 10.89
CA ASP A 150 -5.44 -0.85 11.30
C ASP A 150 -4.92 -0.24 12.64
N GLN A 151 -4.50 -1.07 13.60
CA GLN A 151 -3.84 -0.61 14.83
C GLN A 151 -2.58 0.21 14.53
N VAL A 152 -1.72 -0.27 13.61
CA VAL A 152 -0.50 0.43 13.19
C VAL A 152 -0.83 1.79 12.59
N CYS A 153 -1.84 1.88 11.74
CA CYS A 153 -2.28 3.13 11.12
C CYS A 153 -2.76 4.15 12.16
N ILE A 154 -3.38 3.70 13.25
CA ILE A 154 -3.86 4.57 14.32
C ILE A 154 -2.70 5.01 15.22
N ASN A 155 -1.95 4.05 15.76
CA ASN A 155 -0.80 4.31 16.62
C ASN A 155 0.10 3.06 16.73
N TRP A 156 1.10 2.95 15.87
CA TRP A 156 1.98 1.80 15.83
C TRP A 156 2.70 1.51 17.18
N ARG A 157 2.99 2.54 18.00
CA ARG A 157 3.63 2.35 19.30
C ARG A 157 2.74 1.62 20.32
N LYS A 158 1.41 1.78 20.17
CA LYS A 158 0.40 1.15 21.03
C LYS A 158 -0.23 -0.08 20.40
N SER A 159 0.16 -0.44 19.17
CA SER A 159 -0.31 -1.64 18.49
C SER A 159 0.30 -2.91 19.09
N ASP A 160 -0.28 -4.06 18.77
CA ASP A 160 0.15 -5.38 19.22
C ASP A 160 1.40 -5.89 18.48
N LEU A 161 2.23 -4.97 17.96
CA LEU A 161 3.52 -5.32 17.36
C LEU A 161 4.48 -5.88 18.41
N PRO A 162 5.19 -6.97 18.09
CA PRO A 162 6.32 -7.45 18.90
C PRO A 162 7.41 -6.39 19.10
N ALA A 163 8.21 -6.56 20.14
CA ALA A 163 9.30 -5.63 20.46
C ALA A 163 10.34 -5.53 19.33
N ARG A 164 10.57 -6.63 18.59
CA ARG A 164 11.45 -6.68 17.42
C ARG A 164 11.01 -5.68 16.35
N GLU A 165 9.73 -5.71 15.97
CA GLU A 165 9.19 -4.78 14.97
C GLU A 165 9.19 -3.36 15.48
N LYS A 166 8.91 -3.14 16.77
CA LYS A 166 8.96 -1.77 17.35
C LYS A 166 10.37 -1.17 17.31
N ALA A 167 11.40 -1.96 17.61
CA ALA A 167 12.80 -1.52 17.52
C ALA A 167 13.19 -1.20 16.06
N MET A 168 12.79 -2.05 15.11
CA MET A 168 12.96 -1.83 13.68
C MET A 168 12.33 -0.51 13.22
N LEU A 169 11.11 -0.21 13.68
CA LEU A 169 10.38 1.00 13.31
C LEU A 169 10.96 2.27 13.95
N GLU A 170 11.47 2.19 15.17
CA GLU A 170 12.17 3.32 15.79
C GLU A 170 13.39 3.71 14.96
N PHE A 171 14.20 2.74 14.55
CA PHE A 171 15.33 2.99 13.67
C PHE A 171 14.92 3.55 12.30
N ALA A 172 13.91 2.94 11.67
CA ALA A 172 13.37 3.40 10.40
C ALA A 172 12.91 4.86 10.44
N LEU A 173 12.26 5.28 11.53
CA LEU A 173 11.82 6.65 11.72
C LEU A 173 12.98 7.63 11.92
N ALA A 174 13.99 7.27 12.71
CA ALA A 174 15.18 8.10 12.89
C ALA A 174 15.83 8.39 11.52
N ILE A 175 15.98 7.39 10.66
CA ILE A 175 16.47 7.57 9.28
C ILE A 175 15.54 8.50 8.47
N SER A 176 14.22 8.26 8.51
CA SER A 176 13.24 9.03 7.73
C SER A 176 13.17 10.50 8.15
N GLN A 177 13.44 10.78 9.42
CA GLN A 177 13.43 12.12 10.02
C GLN A 177 14.78 12.84 9.93
N ALA A 178 15.82 12.12 9.45
CA ALA A 178 17.20 12.56 9.39
C ALA A 178 17.77 12.89 10.79
N ASP A 179 17.41 12.09 11.79
CA ASP A 179 17.98 12.16 13.12
C ASP A 179 19.44 11.63 13.12
N ASP A 180 20.24 12.06 14.09
CA ASP A 180 21.59 11.56 14.28
C ASP A 180 21.56 10.08 14.66
N ILE A 181 22.21 9.23 13.87
CA ILE A 181 22.31 7.80 14.13
C ILE A 181 23.53 7.50 14.95
N THR A 182 23.34 6.85 16.08
CA THR A 182 24.37 6.50 17.07
C THR A 182 24.52 4.99 17.23
N ASP A 183 25.62 4.55 17.87
CA ASP A 183 25.84 3.14 18.20
C ASP A 183 24.70 2.52 19.02
N ASP A 184 23.98 3.33 19.81
CA ASP A 184 22.85 2.83 20.60
C ASP A 184 21.67 2.39 19.73
N HIS A 185 21.49 3.00 18.55
CA HIS A 185 20.51 2.53 17.58
C HIS A 185 20.84 1.12 17.07
N PHE A 186 22.13 0.87 16.76
CA PHE A 186 22.58 -0.45 16.31
C PHE A 186 22.47 -1.50 17.44
N LYS A 187 22.88 -1.16 18.67
CA LYS A 187 22.72 -2.06 19.83
C LYS A 187 21.28 -2.48 20.06
N LYS A 188 20.32 -1.53 19.93
CA LYS A 188 18.90 -1.85 20.03
C LYS A 188 18.44 -2.83 18.96
N LEU A 189 18.90 -2.69 17.72
CA LEU A 189 18.60 -3.63 16.65
C LEU A 189 19.21 -5.02 16.92
N GLU A 190 20.48 -5.08 17.36
CA GLU A 190 21.21 -6.31 17.67
C GLU A 190 20.52 -7.14 18.76
N VAL A 191 19.99 -6.50 19.82
CA VAL A 191 19.23 -7.18 20.89
C VAL A 191 18.03 -7.94 20.32
N HIS A 192 17.49 -7.49 19.20
CA HIS A 192 16.35 -8.11 18.51
C HIS A 192 16.76 -8.98 17.31
N GLY A 193 18.05 -9.28 17.17
CA GLY A 193 18.59 -10.22 16.19
C GLY A 193 18.86 -9.62 14.80
N PHE A 194 18.75 -8.31 14.63
CA PHE A 194 19.15 -7.63 13.39
C PHE A 194 20.67 -7.44 13.36
N ASN A 195 21.27 -7.65 12.22
CA ASN A 195 22.67 -7.35 11.96
C ASN A 195 22.86 -6.02 11.20
N GLN A 196 24.09 -5.66 10.88
CA GLN A 196 24.41 -4.41 10.18
C GLN A 196 23.83 -4.34 8.77
N GLU A 197 23.76 -5.47 8.07
CA GLU A 197 23.15 -5.54 6.73
C GLU A 197 21.63 -5.34 6.79
N ASP A 198 20.98 -5.87 7.84
CA ASP A 198 19.56 -5.61 8.07
C ASP A 198 19.32 -4.14 8.41
N ALA A 199 20.19 -3.52 9.21
CA ALA A 199 20.13 -2.08 9.49
C ALA A 199 20.30 -1.25 8.22
N TRP A 200 21.20 -1.65 7.31
CA TRP A 200 21.33 -1.03 6.00
C TRP A 200 20.03 -1.13 5.18
N ASP A 201 19.43 -2.31 5.13
CA ASP A 201 18.18 -2.53 4.39
C ASP A 201 17.03 -1.69 4.96
N ILE A 202 16.90 -1.62 6.30
CA ILE A 202 15.90 -0.75 6.96
C ILE A 202 16.14 0.72 6.56
N ALA A 203 17.38 1.17 6.64
CA ALA A 203 17.76 2.54 6.32
C ALA A 203 17.48 2.89 4.84
N ALA A 204 17.87 2.01 3.91
CA ALA A 204 17.65 2.20 2.48
C ALA A 204 16.16 2.31 2.12
N ILE A 205 15.32 1.43 2.69
CA ILE A 205 13.87 1.46 2.49
C ILE A 205 13.29 2.76 3.07
N SER A 206 13.67 3.13 4.28
CA SER A 206 13.16 4.33 4.96
C SER A 206 13.54 5.62 4.21
N ALA A 207 14.80 5.74 3.79
CA ALA A 207 15.28 6.89 3.02
C ALA A 207 14.59 7.01 1.66
N PHE A 208 14.42 5.88 0.95
CA PHE A 208 13.72 5.85 -0.33
C PHE A 208 12.27 6.31 -0.16
N TYR A 209 11.56 5.85 0.88
CA TYR A 209 10.18 6.27 1.09
C TYR A 209 10.07 7.69 1.66
N ALA A 210 11.05 8.18 2.39
CA ALA A 210 11.11 9.59 2.74
C ALA A 210 11.16 10.49 1.49
N MET A 211 11.95 10.13 0.47
CA MET A 211 11.99 10.80 -0.82
C MET A 211 10.67 10.58 -1.61
N SER A 212 10.22 9.34 -1.76
CA SER A 212 9.04 8.96 -2.51
C SER A 212 7.76 9.64 -1.98
N ASN A 213 7.60 9.72 -0.65
CA ASN A 213 6.46 10.39 -0.03
C ASN A 213 6.42 11.89 -0.38
N ARG A 214 7.56 12.57 -0.43
CA ARG A 214 7.65 13.98 -0.84
C ARG A 214 7.26 14.18 -2.29
N LEU A 215 7.70 13.28 -3.18
CA LEU A 215 7.27 13.30 -4.58
C LEU A 215 5.76 13.05 -4.71
N ALA A 216 5.21 12.09 -3.97
CA ALA A 216 3.76 11.80 -3.97
C ALA A 216 2.95 13.02 -3.52
N HIS A 217 3.39 13.76 -2.50
CA HIS A 217 2.80 15.03 -2.10
C HIS A 217 2.88 16.09 -3.19
N PHE A 218 4.06 16.26 -3.77
CA PHE A 218 4.30 17.26 -4.82
C PHE A 218 3.39 17.03 -6.03
N VAL A 219 3.25 15.78 -6.49
CA VAL A 219 2.39 15.44 -7.64
C VAL A 219 0.92 15.27 -7.28
N ASN A 220 0.54 15.44 -6.01
CA ASN A 220 -0.82 15.21 -5.50
C ASN A 220 -1.38 13.84 -5.91
N LEU A 221 -0.59 12.79 -5.66
CA LEU A 221 -0.90 11.43 -6.08
C LEU A 221 -2.10 10.86 -5.31
N VAL A 222 -3.10 10.40 -6.05
CA VAL A 222 -4.35 9.85 -5.49
C VAL A 222 -4.26 8.32 -5.45
N PRO A 223 -4.57 7.68 -4.31
CA PRO A 223 -4.57 6.21 -4.23
C PRO A 223 -5.72 5.59 -5.02
N ASN A 224 -5.48 4.40 -5.58
CA ASN A 224 -6.52 3.60 -6.20
C ASN A 224 -7.49 3.07 -5.14
N LYS A 225 -8.77 2.96 -5.49
CA LYS A 225 -9.83 2.47 -4.59
C LYS A 225 -9.64 1.01 -4.20
N GLU A 226 -9.09 0.21 -5.07
CA GLU A 226 -8.82 -1.22 -4.89
C GLU A 226 -7.98 -1.49 -3.64
N PHE A 227 -7.05 -0.59 -3.29
CA PHE A 227 -6.23 -0.75 -2.10
C PHE A 227 -7.01 -0.66 -0.77
N TYR A 228 -8.14 0.05 -0.74
CA TYR A 228 -8.93 0.16 0.50
C TYR A 228 -9.56 -1.19 0.92
N LEU A 229 -9.87 -2.06 -0.05
CA LEU A 229 -10.48 -3.37 0.20
C LEU A 229 -9.45 -4.52 0.19
N MET A 230 -8.27 -4.31 -0.37
CA MET A 230 -7.25 -5.34 -0.50
C MET A 230 -6.79 -5.86 0.88
N GLY A 231 -6.77 -7.18 1.04
CA GLY A 231 -6.35 -7.86 2.27
C GLY A 231 -7.38 -7.77 3.43
N ARG A 232 -8.60 -7.27 3.17
CA ARG A 232 -9.72 -7.39 4.11
C ARG A 232 -10.50 -8.66 3.80
N THR A 233 -10.81 -9.43 4.83
CA THR A 233 -11.63 -10.64 4.66
C THR A 233 -13.05 -10.26 4.29
N ASN A 234 -13.62 -10.91 3.27
CA ASN A 234 -15.03 -10.74 2.90
C ASN A 234 -15.99 -11.49 3.85
N ASP A 235 -15.47 -12.19 4.84
CA ASP A 235 -16.25 -13.04 5.74
C ASP A 235 -16.68 -12.28 6.99
N VAL A 236 -17.77 -11.52 6.83
CA VAL A 236 -18.58 -11.03 7.98
C VAL A 236 -19.14 -12.21 8.82
N LYS A 237 -19.00 -13.45 8.36
CA LYS A 237 -19.46 -14.65 9.05
C LYS A 237 -18.62 -15.01 10.29
N ASP A 238 -17.32 -14.69 10.27
CA ASP A 238 -16.42 -15.04 11.38
C ASP A 238 -16.57 -14.13 12.61
N ILE A 239 -17.16 -12.94 12.46
CA ILE A 239 -17.39 -12.02 13.60
C ILE A 239 -18.62 -12.43 14.44
N ARG A 240 -19.49 -13.29 13.90
CA ARG A 240 -20.72 -13.75 14.60
C ARG A 240 -20.57 -15.06 15.35
N SER A 241 -19.40 -15.69 15.33
CA SER A 241 -19.14 -16.98 15.97
C SER A 241 -18.40 -16.91 17.31
N GLU A 242 -18.15 -15.73 17.86
CA GLU A 242 -17.73 -15.65 19.27
C GLU A 242 -18.94 -15.92 20.18
N PRO A 243 -18.84 -16.88 21.10
CA PRO A 243 -19.92 -17.12 22.05
C PRO A 243 -20.12 -15.88 22.92
N ALA A 244 -21.38 -15.50 23.10
CA ALA A 244 -21.77 -14.43 24.01
C ALA A 244 -21.07 -14.61 25.37
N ALA A 245 -20.44 -13.55 25.87
CA ALA A 245 -19.85 -13.56 27.20
C ALA A 245 -20.91 -13.95 28.22
N PRO A 246 -20.59 -14.76 29.24
CA PRO A 246 -21.56 -15.13 30.27
C PRO A 246 -22.01 -13.86 30.99
N GLU A 247 -23.35 -13.73 31.11
CA GLU A 247 -23.96 -12.71 31.96
C GLU A 247 -23.53 -12.93 33.41
N ILE A 248 -22.98 -11.90 34.03
CA ILE A 248 -22.71 -11.83 35.49
C ILE A 248 -23.86 -11.12 36.15
#